data_ab4addc7a6ee97452fd205f88b63792a
#
_entry.id   ab4addc7a6ee97452fd205f88b63792a
#
_cell.length_a   1.000
_cell.length_b   1.000
_cell.length_c   1.000
_cell.angle_alpha   90.00
_cell.angle_beta   90.00
_cell.angle_gamma   90.00
#
_symmetry.space_group_name_H-M   'P 1'
#
loop_
_entity.id
_entity.type
_entity.pdbx_description
1 polymer ?
#
loop_
_entity_poly.entity_id
_entity_poly.type
_entity_poly.pdbx_seq_one_letter_code
_entity_poly.pdbx_strand_id
1 'polypeptide(L)'
;MLDARASAHPVSEQAELLIERLPPVNAAGGLPAHNENDTMSRSRALENVRVVDFSWVRAGPWATHWLGALGAEIIKIEWPENERGRLPSTTTPQNLEVNLNTSGNFHDTNVNKKSLSLNVRSAKGLEIVKRLIAMSDIVIENFSSRVLQNWGLSYQELCKIKPDIVYVSMSGYGHTGRHHHYTTFGPVAQAASGLTYISGLPDQPPAGWGWSYMDDTGGMYGAMCALTGLYHRNMTGQGQHIDLSQMVSSVPLNGPALLDFTVNGRGSRRAGYPPGNRAHWPGTPLVNNYRGPTVAPHNAYRTRPGEYNDWCVIVCHSDEEWERLVRVIGASSWAASAKFATVAGRLQHQHELDENIEAWSTTLGKYELTERCQAAGVRALPVQSAEDRVEHDPQLRHREMYLEIEHPVLGQHKVQNAPFKLSATPAENHLPSPLIGQHTREIVEGLLGYSHEELCAGFADGTFWPAKRARFPYMEEMLR
;
A
#
# COMPACT_ATOMS: atom_id res chain seq x y z
N MET A 1 14.14 -27.16 -38.96
CA MET A 1 15.12 -27.96 -38.24
C MET A 1 16.14 -26.96 -37.63
N LEU A 2 15.97 -26.59 -36.40
CA LEU A 2 16.98 -25.89 -35.62
C LEU A 2 16.97 -26.54 -34.24
N ASP A 3 18.08 -27.20 -33.99
CA ASP A 3 18.37 -27.98 -32.80
C ASP A 3 18.65 -27.01 -31.66
N ALA A 4 17.78 -26.91 -30.65
CA ALA A 4 17.99 -26.12 -29.44
C ALA A 4 18.42 -27.06 -28.32
N ARG A 5 19.71 -27.37 -28.23
CA ARG A 5 20.30 -27.88 -27.01
C ARG A 5 20.57 -26.71 -26.06
N ALA A 6 19.70 -26.55 -25.08
CA ALA A 6 19.96 -25.66 -23.94
C ALA A 6 21.10 -26.26 -23.10
N SER A 7 22.25 -25.59 -23.08
CA SER A 7 23.35 -25.89 -22.16
C SER A 7 22.96 -25.36 -20.77
N ALA A 8 22.75 -26.25 -19.82
CA ALA A 8 22.65 -25.91 -18.41
C ALA A 8 24.01 -25.34 -17.93
N HIS A 9 24.03 -24.09 -17.51
CA HIS A 9 25.19 -23.54 -16.81
C HIS A 9 25.31 -24.18 -15.43
N PRO A 10 26.50 -24.63 -15.02
CA PRO A 10 26.69 -25.15 -13.68
C PRO A 10 26.50 -24.01 -12.64
N VAL A 11 25.71 -24.29 -11.60
CA VAL A 11 25.57 -23.43 -10.44
C VAL A 11 26.97 -23.27 -9.84
N SER A 12 27.41 -22.03 -9.61
CA SER A 12 28.77 -21.77 -9.14
C SER A 12 28.98 -22.34 -7.73
N GLU A 13 30.18 -22.86 -7.43
CA GLU A 13 30.58 -23.35 -6.10
C GLU A 13 30.30 -22.37 -4.96
N GLN A 14 30.17 -21.07 -5.25
CA GLN A 14 29.79 -20.03 -4.28
C GLN A 14 28.32 -20.10 -3.88
N ALA A 15 27.42 -20.64 -4.71
CA ALA A 15 26.02 -20.82 -4.36
C ALA A 15 25.80 -22.04 -3.45
N GLU A 16 26.59 -23.09 -3.62
CA GLU A 16 26.57 -24.26 -2.73
C GLU A 16 27.10 -23.91 -1.33
N LEU A 17 28.16 -23.13 -1.23
CA LEU A 17 28.72 -22.63 0.05
C LEU A 17 27.78 -21.71 0.84
N LEU A 18 26.83 -21.03 0.16
CA LEU A 18 25.81 -20.22 0.81
C LEU A 18 24.68 -21.09 1.40
N ILE A 19 24.36 -22.21 0.77
CA ILE A 19 23.32 -23.13 1.23
C ILE A 19 23.78 -23.94 2.45
N GLU A 20 25.06 -24.31 2.53
CA GLU A 20 25.62 -25.04 3.70
C GLU A 20 25.69 -24.21 5.00
N ARG A 21 25.58 -22.88 4.91
CA ARG A 21 25.59 -21.98 6.07
C ARG A 21 24.23 -21.68 6.67
N LEU A 22 23.16 -22.19 6.09
CA LEU A 22 21.83 -22.06 6.66
C LEU A 22 21.62 -23.16 7.70
N PRO A 23 21.14 -22.85 8.91
CA PRO A 23 20.79 -23.88 9.88
C PRO A 23 19.72 -24.82 9.30
N PRO A 24 19.72 -26.10 9.62
CA PRO A 24 18.78 -27.08 9.07
C PRO A 24 17.36 -26.65 9.39
N VAL A 25 16.52 -26.51 8.36
CA VAL A 25 15.09 -26.29 8.52
C VAL A 25 14.50 -27.59 9.05
N ASN A 26 14.13 -27.59 10.32
CA ASN A 26 13.41 -28.72 10.91
C ASN A 26 12.04 -28.86 10.21
N ALA A 27 11.88 -29.96 9.49
CA ALA A 27 10.69 -30.31 8.72
C ALA A 27 9.52 -30.84 9.56
N ALA A 28 9.47 -30.46 10.85
CA ALA A 28 8.38 -30.88 11.72
C ALA A 28 7.94 -29.68 12.56
N GLY A 29 6.79 -29.16 12.26
CA GLY A 29 6.17 -28.39 13.29
C GLY A 29 5.37 -27.23 12.83
N GLY A 30 4.18 -27.22 13.33
CA GLY A 30 3.39 -26.02 13.47
C GLY A 30 4.20 -24.96 14.22
N LEU A 31 3.87 -23.71 13.99
CA LEU A 31 4.37 -22.56 14.75
C LEU A 31 4.23 -22.87 16.25
N PRO A 32 5.23 -22.60 17.08
CA PRO A 32 5.10 -22.81 18.52
C PRO A 32 3.90 -22.02 19.04
N ALA A 33 3.10 -22.69 19.88
CA ALA A 33 1.99 -22.04 20.58
C ALA A 33 2.54 -20.84 21.36
N HIS A 34 1.94 -19.68 21.16
CA HIS A 34 2.30 -18.48 21.90
C HIS A 34 2.10 -18.72 23.40
N ASN A 35 3.16 -18.61 24.16
CA ASN A 35 3.09 -18.53 25.60
C ASN A 35 2.75 -17.07 25.97
N GLU A 36 1.54 -16.82 26.40
CA GLU A 36 1.00 -15.48 26.74
C GLU A 36 1.73 -14.79 27.92
N ASN A 37 2.70 -15.44 28.55
CA ASN A 37 3.37 -14.94 29.75
C ASN A 37 4.78 -14.40 29.53
N ASP A 38 5.25 -14.25 28.32
CA ASP A 38 6.59 -13.70 28.06
C ASP A 38 6.54 -12.18 27.81
N THR A 39 6.45 -11.41 28.91
CA THR A 39 6.51 -9.95 28.92
C THR A 39 7.93 -9.38 28.76
N MET A 40 8.87 -10.15 28.26
CA MET A 40 10.14 -9.58 27.80
C MET A 40 9.85 -8.66 26.60
N SER A 41 10.24 -7.39 26.70
CA SER A 41 10.21 -6.42 25.63
C SER A 41 10.75 -7.05 24.34
N ARG A 42 9.86 -7.46 23.43
CA ARG A 42 10.27 -8.02 22.15
C ARG A 42 10.94 -6.92 21.34
N SER A 43 12.21 -7.10 20.98
CA SER A 43 12.90 -6.16 20.12
C SER A 43 12.18 -6.06 18.78
N ARG A 44 12.08 -4.86 18.22
CA ARG A 44 11.45 -4.63 16.91
C ARG A 44 12.51 -4.71 15.82
N ALA A 45 12.09 -5.11 14.63
CA ALA A 45 13.01 -5.35 13.50
C ALA A 45 13.85 -4.10 13.12
N LEU A 46 13.29 -2.90 13.29
CA LEU A 46 13.96 -1.63 13.02
C LEU A 46 14.18 -0.80 14.30
N GLU A 47 14.26 -1.44 15.45
CA GLU A 47 14.65 -0.75 16.68
C GLU A 47 16.00 -0.04 16.48
N ASN A 48 16.10 1.21 16.95
CA ASN A 48 17.25 2.09 16.77
C ASN A 48 17.49 2.61 15.34
N VAL A 49 16.59 2.38 14.39
CA VAL A 49 16.62 3.02 13.07
C VAL A 49 15.83 4.32 13.12
N ARG A 50 16.45 5.43 12.72
CA ARG A 50 15.78 6.74 12.64
C ARG A 50 15.61 7.18 11.20
N VAL A 51 14.39 7.65 10.87
CA VAL A 51 14.00 8.10 9.54
C VAL A 51 13.58 9.57 9.60
N VAL A 52 14.19 10.41 8.78
CA VAL A 52 13.70 11.76 8.52
C VAL A 52 12.75 11.70 7.33
N ASP A 53 11.48 11.99 7.61
CA ASP A 53 10.36 11.87 6.67
C ASP A 53 9.92 13.26 6.19
N PHE A 54 10.27 13.63 4.95
CA PHE A 54 9.80 14.86 4.29
C PHE A 54 8.53 14.64 3.48
N SER A 55 8.01 13.44 3.44
CA SER A 55 6.98 13.05 2.49
C SER A 55 5.61 13.65 2.77
N TRP A 56 4.79 13.75 1.72
CA TRP A 56 3.45 14.31 1.77
C TRP A 56 2.40 13.38 1.19
N VAL A 57 1.17 13.66 1.51
CA VAL A 57 -0.05 13.04 0.99
C VAL A 57 -0.06 11.54 1.24
N ARG A 58 0.44 10.67 0.32
CA ARG A 58 0.20 9.25 0.49
C ARG A 58 1.41 8.35 0.26
N ALA A 59 2.05 8.33 -0.90
CA ALA A 59 3.06 7.34 -1.23
C ALA A 59 4.24 7.28 -0.24
N GLY A 60 4.88 8.42 0.02
CA GLY A 60 5.97 8.50 0.99
C GLY A 60 5.51 8.26 2.43
N PRO A 61 4.43 8.92 2.92
CA PRO A 61 3.87 8.62 4.23
C PRO A 61 3.50 7.14 4.41
N TRP A 62 3.02 6.47 3.36
CA TRP A 62 2.71 5.05 3.39
C TRP A 62 3.98 4.18 3.50
N ALA A 63 5.08 4.57 2.85
CA ALA A 63 6.36 3.90 3.02
C ALA A 63 6.87 4.00 4.48
N THR A 64 6.85 5.20 5.05
CA THR A 64 7.32 5.42 6.42
C THR A 64 6.36 4.87 7.49
N HIS A 65 5.05 4.72 7.18
CA HIS A 65 4.10 3.99 8.01
C HIS A 65 4.58 2.54 8.28
N TRP A 66 5.00 1.81 7.25
CA TRP A 66 5.50 0.44 7.41
C TRP A 66 6.82 0.38 8.15
N LEU A 67 7.72 1.32 7.93
CA LEU A 67 8.96 1.39 8.71
C LEU A 67 8.68 1.67 10.20
N GLY A 68 7.72 2.55 10.50
CA GLY A 68 7.26 2.82 11.85
C GLY A 68 6.61 1.61 12.53
N ALA A 69 5.77 0.85 11.80
CA ALA A 69 5.18 -0.39 12.29
C ALA A 69 6.24 -1.45 12.63
N LEU A 70 7.35 -1.47 11.88
CA LEU A 70 8.50 -2.34 12.14
C LEU A 70 9.41 -1.83 13.26
N GLY A 71 9.14 -0.66 13.84
CA GLY A 71 9.83 -0.13 15.03
C GLY A 71 10.82 1.01 14.77
N ALA A 72 10.93 1.51 13.53
CA ALA A 72 11.76 2.69 13.25
C ALA A 72 11.16 3.95 13.90
N GLU A 73 12.03 4.83 14.42
CA GLU A 73 11.65 6.17 14.85
C GLU A 73 11.47 7.07 13.62
N ILE A 74 10.23 7.45 13.32
CA ILE A 74 9.91 8.29 12.17
C ILE A 74 9.72 9.74 12.63
N ILE A 75 10.61 10.63 12.20
CA ILE A 75 10.50 12.08 12.44
C ILE A 75 10.03 12.74 11.15
N LYS A 76 8.75 13.10 11.16
CA LYS A 76 8.09 13.77 10.04
C LYS A 76 8.32 15.27 10.10
N ILE A 77 8.92 15.82 9.04
CA ILE A 77 9.13 17.27 8.89
C ILE A 77 7.89 17.88 8.26
N GLU A 78 7.27 18.83 8.96
CA GLU A 78 6.05 19.47 8.50
C GLU A 78 6.20 20.99 8.48
N TRP A 79 5.61 21.60 7.46
CA TRP A 79 5.49 23.03 7.35
C TRP A 79 4.07 23.40 6.91
N PRO A 80 3.24 23.91 7.82
CA PRO A 80 1.81 24.08 7.58
C PRO A 80 1.41 25.12 6.56
N GLU A 81 2.28 26.08 6.26
CA GLU A 81 1.99 27.03 5.17
C GLU A 81 1.87 26.33 3.82
N ASN A 82 2.31 25.09 3.77
CA ASN A 82 2.14 24.17 2.67
C ASN A 82 1.04 23.17 3.05
N GLU A 83 -0.20 23.62 3.10
CA GLU A 83 -1.39 22.86 3.53
C GLU A 83 -1.57 21.47 2.87
N ARG A 84 -0.83 21.21 1.80
CA ARG A 84 -0.89 19.97 1.04
C ARG A 84 -0.48 18.72 1.83
N GLY A 85 0.30 18.85 2.89
CA GLY A 85 0.72 17.72 3.72
C GLY A 85 -0.40 17.11 4.55
N ARG A 86 -1.34 17.96 4.98
CA ARG A 86 -2.49 17.60 5.81
C ARG A 86 -3.78 18.12 5.19
N LEU A 87 -4.03 17.79 3.93
CA LEU A 87 -5.22 18.25 3.23
C LEU A 87 -6.47 18.03 4.10
N PRO A 88 -7.19 19.11 4.48
CA PRO A 88 -8.51 18.96 5.04
C PRO A 88 -9.34 18.24 3.98
N SER A 89 -9.80 17.06 4.29
CA SER A 89 -10.44 16.22 3.29
C SER A 89 -11.88 15.95 3.66
N THR A 90 -12.61 15.45 2.70
CA THR A 90 -13.93 14.86 2.87
C THR A 90 -13.98 13.75 3.92
N THR A 91 -12.82 13.32 4.44
CA THR A 91 -12.69 12.30 5.48
C THR A 91 -12.61 12.88 6.90
N THR A 92 -12.70 14.20 7.09
CA THR A 92 -12.87 14.80 8.41
C THR A 92 -14.21 14.37 9.01
N PRO A 93 -14.26 13.87 10.25
CA PRO A 93 -15.52 13.54 10.91
C PRO A 93 -16.49 14.72 10.91
N GLN A 94 -17.77 14.47 10.65
CA GLN A 94 -18.78 15.52 10.46
C GLN A 94 -19.00 16.39 11.72
N ASN A 95 -18.68 15.86 12.89
CA ASN A 95 -18.81 16.55 14.17
C ASN A 95 -17.58 17.36 14.56
N LEU A 96 -16.54 17.39 13.74
CA LEU A 96 -15.30 18.12 14.02
C LEU A 96 -15.11 19.29 13.06
N GLU A 97 -14.53 20.35 13.57
CA GLU A 97 -14.08 21.47 12.75
C GLU A 97 -12.93 21.02 11.82
N VAL A 98 -13.03 21.40 10.55
CA VAL A 98 -11.99 21.09 9.56
C VAL A 98 -10.73 21.90 9.83
N ASN A 99 -9.67 21.23 10.22
CA ASN A 99 -8.36 21.85 10.45
C ASN A 99 -7.21 20.85 10.18
N LEU A 100 -5.96 21.27 10.41
CA LEU A 100 -4.78 20.45 10.12
C LEU A 100 -4.67 19.17 10.96
N ASN A 101 -5.42 19.06 12.06
CA ASN A 101 -5.40 17.90 12.96
C ASN A 101 -6.63 16.99 12.79
N THR A 102 -7.51 17.26 11.81
CA THR A 102 -8.74 16.48 11.59
C THR A 102 -8.80 15.76 10.24
N SER A 103 -7.70 15.71 9.50
CA SER A 103 -7.61 15.03 8.20
C SER A 103 -7.53 13.52 8.34
N GLY A 104 -8.60 12.79 8.03
CA GLY A 104 -8.60 11.33 8.07
C GLY A 104 -7.55 10.66 7.20
N ASN A 105 -7.27 11.23 6.02
CA ASN A 105 -6.19 10.73 5.16
C ASN A 105 -4.80 10.83 5.80
N PHE A 106 -4.56 11.89 6.59
CA PHE A 106 -3.32 12.01 7.33
C PHE A 106 -3.23 10.95 8.43
N HIS A 107 -4.31 10.73 9.16
CA HIS A 107 -4.36 9.78 10.26
C HIS A 107 -4.16 8.33 9.82
N ASP A 108 -4.65 7.96 8.64
CA ASP A 108 -4.47 6.61 8.08
C ASP A 108 -2.99 6.26 7.81
N THR A 109 -2.19 7.24 7.35
CA THR A 109 -0.82 6.98 6.86
C THR A 109 0.29 7.43 7.80
N ASN A 110 -0.03 8.10 8.92
CA ASN A 110 0.98 8.72 9.78
C ASN A 110 0.97 8.23 11.24
N VAL A 111 0.39 7.07 11.53
CA VAL A 111 0.52 6.41 12.83
C VAL A 111 1.99 6.09 13.13
N ASN A 112 2.35 5.97 14.39
CA ASN A 112 3.72 5.72 14.87
C ASN A 112 4.75 6.77 14.46
N LYS A 113 4.36 8.01 14.15
CA LYS A 113 5.29 9.07 13.77
C LYS A 113 5.36 10.18 14.80
N LYS A 114 6.51 10.86 14.82
CA LYS A 114 6.70 12.12 15.54
C LYS A 114 6.64 13.28 14.55
N SER A 115 5.95 14.37 14.89
CA SER A 115 5.83 15.56 14.04
C SER A 115 6.75 16.67 14.55
N LEU A 116 7.63 17.16 13.68
CA LEU A 116 8.45 18.35 13.87
C LEU A 116 7.97 19.44 12.90
N SER A 117 7.45 20.54 13.42
CA SER A 117 7.10 21.68 12.58
C SER A 117 8.35 22.53 12.33
N LEU A 118 8.86 22.56 11.10
CA LEU A 118 10.14 23.18 10.78
C LEU A 118 10.13 23.84 9.40
N ASN A 119 10.50 25.13 9.35
CA ASN A 119 10.73 25.86 8.11
C ASN A 119 12.12 25.53 7.54
N VAL A 120 12.23 24.46 6.79
CA VAL A 120 13.48 24.01 6.17
C VAL A 120 14.04 25.04 5.16
N ARG A 121 13.24 26.01 4.70
CA ARG A 121 13.70 27.06 3.78
C ARG A 121 14.41 28.20 4.48
N SER A 122 14.27 28.34 5.79
CA SER A 122 15.05 29.30 6.58
C SER A 122 16.46 28.78 6.83
N ALA A 123 17.46 29.64 6.95
CA ALA A 123 18.83 29.23 7.22
C ALA A 123 18.95 28.40 8.50
N LYS A 124 18.26 28.83 9.58
CA LYS A 124 18.22 28.13 10.86
C LYS A 124 17.48 26.79 10.75
N GLY A 125 16.35 26.74 10.05
CA GLY A 125 15.63 25.48 9.84
C GLY A 125 16.42 24.48 8.99
N LEU A 126 17.16 24.95 8.01
CA LEU A 126 18.08 24.11 7.23
C LEU A 126 19.23 23.56 8.10
N GLU A 127 19.78 24.36 9.01
CA GLU A 127 20.80 23.89 9.95
C GLU A 127 20.22 22.81 10.87
N ILE A 128 19.05 23.05 11.47
CA ILE A 128 18.38 22.11 12.37
C ILE A 128 18.13 20.77 11.67
N VAL A 129 17.60 20.79 10.45
CA VAL A 129 17.33 19.54 9.73
C VAL A 129 18.61 18.80 9.35
N LYS A 130 19.68 19.52 9.02
CA LYS A 130 21.00 18.89 8.76
C LYS A 130 21.57 18.21 10.01
N ARG A 131 21.42 18.81 11.18
CA ARG A 131 21.79 18.17 12.46
C ARG A 131 20.95 16.93 12.72
N LEU A 132 19.66 16.97 12.44
CA LEU A 132 18.79 15.80 12.57
C LEU A 132 19.21 14.67 11.61
N ILE A 133 19.51 15.00 10.36
CA ILE A 133 19.97 14.01 9.35
C ILE A 133 21.31 13.36 9.78
N ALA A 134 22.23 14.12 10.41
CA ALA A 134 23.48 13.59 10.92
C ALA A 134 23.29 12.46 11.95
N MET A 135 22.15 12.46 12.64
CA MET A 135 21.77 11.49 13.67
C MET A 135 20.78 10.44 13.15
N SER A 136 20.56 10.37 11.85
CA SER A 136 19.52 9.52 11.25
C SER A 136 20.12 8.50 10.26
N ASP A 137 19.37 7.49 9.95
CA ASP A 137 19.77 6.38 9.11
C ASP A 137 19.22 6.50 7.70
N ILE A 138 18.00 7.04 7.60
CA ILE A 138 17.27 7.14 6.34
C ILE A 138 16.69 8.53 6.18
N VAL A 139 16.72 9.05 4.96
CA VAL A 139 15.93 10.20 4.52
C VAL A 139 14.95 9.73 3.45
N ILE A 140 13.66 10.04 3.62
CA ILE A 140 12.61 9.73 2.63
C ILE A 140 11.88 11.02 2.23
N GLU A 141 11.65 11.17 0.92
CA GLU A 141 10.83 12.24 0.37
C GLU A 141 10.04 11.75 -0.84
N ASN A 142 8.93 12.41 -1.16
CA ASN A 142 8.14 12.12 -2.36
C ASN A 142 7.69 13.39 -3.11
N PHE A 143 8.55 14.38 -3.14
CA PHE A 143 8.34 15.61 -3.90
C PHE A 143 8.59 15.39 -5.40
N SER A 144 8.21 16.39 -6.19
CA SER A 144 8.71 16.50 -7.55
C SER A 144 10.23 16.57 -7.58
N SER A 145 10.84 16.06 -8.63
CA SER A 145 12.30 16.03 -8.75
C SER A 145 12.92 17.42 -8.47
N ARG A 146 14.09 17.41 -7.85
CA ARG A 146 14.91 18.60 -7.48
C ARG A 146 14.38 19.45 -6.29
N VAL A 147 13.27 19.16 -5.66
CA VAL A 147 12.78 19.98 -4.55
C VAL A 147 13.77 19.99 -3.39
N LEU A 148 14.18 18.83 -2.87
CA LEU A 148 15.18 18.75 -1.81
C LEU A 148 16.56 19.27 -2.28
N GLN A 149 16.93 19.01 -3.52
CA GLN A 149 18.15 19.57 -4.11
C GLN A 149 18.15 21.10 -4.05
N ASN A 150 17.04 21.75 -4.41
CA ASN A 150 16.89 23.20 -4.36
C ASN A 150 16.93 23.78 -2.92
N TRP A 151 16.65 22.95 -1.91
CA TRP A 151 16.79 23.30 -0.50
C TRP A 151 18.19 23.04 0.06
N GLY A 152 19.15 22.58 -0.77
CA GLY A 152 20.49 22.23 -0.32
C GLY A 152 20.58 20.88 0.40
N LEU A 153 19.63 19.98 0.11
CA LEU A 153 19.50 18.63 0.68
C LEU A 153 19.59 17.55 -0.41
N SER A 154 20.42 17.78 -1.46
CA SER A 154 20.71 16.73 -2.42
C SER A 154 21.44 15.56 -1.76
N TYR A 155 21.38 14.36 -2.35
CA TYR A 155 22.15 13.21 -1.83
C TYR A 155 23.63 13.52 -1.62
N GLN A 156 24.26 14.25 -2.55
CA GLN A 156 25.67 14.65 -2.45
C GLN A 156 25.92 15.56 -1.23
N GLU A 157 24.98 16.45 -0.92
CA GLU A 157 25.09 17.28 0.28
C GLU A 157 24.84 16.47 1.57
N LEU A 158 23.93 15.52 1.52
CA LEU A 158 23.65 14.64 2.65
C LEU A 158 24.82 13.71 2.96
N CYS A 159 25.52 13.19 1.95
CA CYS A 159 26.75 12.39 2.13
C CYS A 159 27.88 13.15 2.83
N LYS A 160 27.96 14.50 2.72
CA LYS A 160 28.93 15.29 3.46
C LYS A 160 28.60 15.34 4.97
N ILE A 161 27.33 15.18 5.33
CA ILE A 161 26.85 15.21 6.71
C ILE A 161 26.88 13.79 7.32
N LYS A 162 26.40 12.82 6.56
CA LYS A 162 26.29 11.41 6.94
C LYS A 162 26.67 10.53 5.75
N PRO A 163 27.94 10.07 5.64
CA PRO A 163 28.44 9.35 4.48
C PRO A 163 27.71 8.03 4.18
N ASP A 164 27.15 7.40 5.21
CA ASP A 164 26.41 6.14 5.12
C ASP A 164 24.88 6.33 5.07
N ILE A 165 24.39 7.53 4.78
CA ILE A 165 22.95 7.81 4.71
C ILE A 165 22.26 7.02 3.61
N VAL A 166 21.12 6.41 3.91
CA VAL A 166 20.20 5.86 2.91
C VAL A 166 19.20 6.92 2.52
N TYR A 167 19.18 7.31 1.25
CA TYR A 167 18.28 8.34 0.74
C TYR A 167 17.32 7.76 -0.28
N VAL A 168 16.02 7.77 0.03
CA VAL A 168 14.94 7.29 -0.84
C VAL A 168 14.15 8.49 -1.36
N SER A 169 14.27 8.78 -2.64
CA SER A 169 13.47 9.78 -3.33
C SER A 169 12.41 9.11 -4.20
N MET A 170 11.16 9.52 -4.00
CA MET A 170 9.99 8.91 -4.65
C MET A 170 9.23 9.98 -5.42
N SER A 171 9.04 9.79 -6.71
CA SER A 171 8.21 10.69 -7.51
C SER A 171 7.46 9.93 -8.60
N GLY A 172 6.52 10.59 -9.28
CA GLY A 172 5.74 9.93 -10.32
C GLY A 172 6.59 9.32 -11.42
N TYR A 173 7.58 10.06 -11.92
CA TYR A 173 8.44 9.61 -13.03
C TYR A 173 9.89 9.30 -12.63
N GLY A 174 10.23 9.38 -11.34
CA GLY A 174 11.60 9.32 -10.86
C GLY A 174 12.31 10.68 -10.96
N HIS A 175 13.53 10.75 -10.49
CA HIS A 175 14.34 11.98 -10.43
C HIS A 175 15.25 12.18 -11.65
N THR A 176 15.26 11.21 -12.56
CA THR A 176 16.07 11.21 -13.78
C THR A 176 15.22 10.95 -15.02
N GLY A 177 15.83 11.11 -16.21
CA GLY A 177 15.15 10.87 -17.49
C GLY A 177 14.35 12.07 -18.00
N ARG A 178 13.79 11.91 -19.22
CA ARG A 178 13.16 13.00 -19.98
C ARG A 178 11.99 13.66 -19.27
N HIS A 179 11.19 12.87 -18.53
CA HIS A 179 9.92 13.30 -17.93
C HIS A 179 10.02 13.47 -16.41
N HIS A 180 11.20 13.48 -15.81
CA HIS A 180 11.40 13.60 -14.36
C HIS A 180 10.71 14.83 -13.73
N HIS A 181 10.46 15.87 -14.52
CA HIS A 181 9.85 17.12 -14.08
C HIS A 181 8.31 17.12 -14.14
N TYR A 182 7.69 16.04 -14.66
CA TYR A 182 6.24 15.94 -14.71
C TYR A 182 5.67 15.75 -13.31
N THR A 183 4.63 16.53 -13.02
CA THR A 183 3.91 16.43 -11.74
C THR A 183 2.82 15.39 -11.83
N THR A 184 2.68 14.56 -10.80
CA THR A 184 1.72 13.47 -10.75
C THR A 184 1.04 13.37 -9.39
N PHE A 185 -0.08 12.68 -9.40
CA PHE A 185 -0.71 12.02 -8.26
C PHE A 185 -0.93 10.56 -8.62
N GLY A 186 -1.27 9.71 -7.66
CA GLY A 186 -1.45 8.28 -7.86
C GLY A 186 -2.29 7.90 -9.09
N PRO A 187 -3.49 8.47 -9.32
CA PRO A 187 -4.31 8.20 -10.51
C PRO A 187 -3.63 8.61 -11.83
N VAL A 188 -2.84 9.68 -11.83
CA VAL A 188 -2.10 10.12 -13.03
C VAL A 188 -0.96 9.14 -13.33
N ALA A 189 -0.21 8.70 -12.32
CA ALA A 189 0.82 7.68 -12.46
C ALA A 189 0.24 6.35 -12.96
N GLN A 190 -0.95 5.97 -12.45
CA GLN A 190 -1.68 4.79 -12.90
C GLN A 190 -2.07 4.86 -14.39
N ALA A 191 -2.55 6.01 -14.84
CA ALA A 191 -2.88 6.20 -16.25
C ALA A 191 -1.63 6.07 -17.14
N ALA A 192 -0.52 6.70 -16.73
CA ALA A 192 0.74 6.66 -17.48
C ALA A 192 1.38 5.27 -17.52
N SER A 193 1.15 4.43 -16.50
CA SER A 193 1.68 3.07 -16.44
C SER A 193 0.98 2.05 -17.34
N GLY A 194 -0.18 2.39 -17.88
CA GLY A 194 -1.01 1.47 -18.68
C GLY A 194 -2.12 0.75 -17.90
N LEU A 195 -2.11 0.77 -16.57
CA LEU A 195 -3.14 0.08 -15.75
C LEU A 195 -4.55 0.60 -16.03
N THR A 196 -4.71 1.91 -16.18
CA THR A 196 -6.00 2.52 -16.53
C THR A 196 -6.49 2.07 -17.91
N TYR A 197 -5.56 1.91 -18.87
CA TYR A 197 -5.91 1.47 -20.22
C TYR A 197 -6.45 0.03 -20.27
N ILE A 198 -5.89 -0.87 -19.46
CA ILE A 198 -6.33 -2.27 -19.43
C ILE A 198 -7.55 -2.51 -18.53
N SER A 199 -8.00 -1.50 -17.81
CA SER A 199 -9.13 -1.57 -16.87
C SER A 199 -10.43 -1.11 -17.51
N GLY A 200 -11.53 -1.56 -16.95
CA GLY A 200 -12.87 -1.19 -17.39
C GLY A 200 -13.45 -2.11 -18.47
N LEU A 201 -14.66 -1.80 -18.88
CA LEU A 201 -15.38 -2.54 -19.93
C LEU A 201 -14.89 -2.09 -21.32
N PRO A 202 -14.98 -2.97 -22.33
CA PRO A 202 -14.46 -2.70 -23.67
C PRO A 202 -15.08 -1.48 -24.37
N ASP A 203 -16.35 -1.24 -24.14
CA ASP A 203 -17.17 -0.18 -24.73
C ASP A 203 -17.30 1.07 -23.86
N GLN A 204 -16.62 1.07 -22.69
CA GLN A 204 -16.63 2.17 -21.75
C GLN A 204 -15.26 2.88 -21.71
N PRO A 205 -15.23 4.14 -21.21
CA PRO A 205 -13.96 4.80 -20.94
C PRO A 205 -13.03 3.97 -20.04
N PRO A 206 -11.71 4.15 -20.15
CA PRO A 206 -10.77 3.53 -19.23
C PRO A 206 -11.10 3.87 -17.78
N ALA A 207 -11.04 2.87 -16.89
CA ALA A 207 -11.36 3.03 -15.47
C ALA A 207 -10.12 2.88 -14.58
N GLY A 208 -10.04 3.65 -13.50
CA GLY A 208 -8.98 3.52 -12.51
C GLY A 208 -9.21 2.35 -11.54
N TRP A 209 -8.16 1.97 -10.83
CA TRP A 209 -8.18 0.96 -9.77
C TRP A 209 -8.25 1.65 -8.40
N GLY A 210 -9.43 1.90 -7.92
CA GLY A 210 -9.63 2.55 -6.65
C GLY A 210 -9.08 3.98 -6.59
N TRP A 211 -8.93 4.49 -5.37
CA TRP A 211 -8.65 5.90 -5.13
C TRP A 211 -7.18 6.29 -5.38
N SER A 212 -6.22 5.53 -4.91
CA SER A 212 -4.79 5.91 -4.96
C SER A 212 -3.86 4.71 -5.03
N TYR A 213 -4.23 3.73 -5.85
CA TYR A 213 -3.55 2.42 -5.92
C TYR A 213 -2.04 2.54 -6.18
N MET A 214 -1.63 3.52 -7.00
CA MET A 214 -0.21 3.70 -7.28
C MET A 214 0.57 4.38 -6.15
N ASP A 215 -0.08 5.17 -5.32
CA ASP A 215 0.55 5.69 -4.12
C ASP A 215 0.79 4.58 -3.10
N ASP A 216 -0.18 3.69 -2.93
CA ASP A 216 -0.07 2.56 -2.00
C ASP A 216 1.03 1.58 -2.47
N THR A 217 1.02 1.22 -3.75
CA THR A 217 2.06 0.36 -4.34
C THR A 217 3.43 1.02 -4.30
N GLY A 218 3.52 2.30 -4.68
CA GLY A 218 4.75 3.08 -4.58
C GLY A 218 5.28 3.16 -3.15
N GLY A 219 4.40 3.33 -2.16
CA GLY A 219 4.76 3.31 -0.75
C GLY A 219 5.33 1.96 -0.28
N MET A 220 4.73 0.85 -0.71
CA MET A 220 5.28 -0.48 -0.42
C MET A 220 6.66 -0.69 -1.03
N TYR A 221 6.86 -0.30 -2.30
CA TYR A 221 8.20 -0.31 -2.91
C TYR A 221 9.17 0.62 -2.19
N GLY A 222 8.71 1.80 -1.73
CA GLY A 222 9.52 2.74 -0.96
C GLY A 222 10.04 2.14 0.34
N ALA A 223 9.18 1.46 1.10
CA ALA A 223 9.57 0.74 2.30
C ALA A 223 10.57 -0.39 1.99
N MET A 224 10.30 -1.19 0.96
CA MET A 224 11.21 -2.25 0.50
C MET A 224 12.58 -1.68 0.09
N CYS A 225 12.62 -0.59 -0.65
CA CYS A 225 13.84 0.10 -1.05
C CYS A 225 14.63 0.61 0.17
N ALA A 226 13.96 1.20 1.15
CA ALA A 226 14.58 1.64 2.39
C ALA A 226 15.22 0.48 3.15
N LEU A 227 14.52 -0.65 3.30
CA LEU A 227 15.04 -1.87 3.91
C LEU A 227 16.24 -2.44 3.15
N THR A 228 16.17 -2.46 1.82
CA THR A 228 17.28 -2.91 0.95
C THR A 228 18.50 -1.99 1.11
N GLY A 229 18.28 -0.67 1.18
CA GLY A 229 19.34 0.30 1.43
C GLY A 229 20.00 0.11 2.80
N LEU A 230 19.21 -0.13 3.84
CA LEU A 230 19.73 -0.46 5.18
C LEU A 230 20.53 -1.76 5.19
N TYR A 231 20.01 -2.78 4.53
CA TYR A 231 20.72 -4.06 4.41
C TYR A 231 22.10 -3.87 3.74
N HIS A 232 22.12 -3.17 2.61
CA HIS A 232 23.39 -2.85 1.93
C HIS A 232 24.36 -2.08 2.84
N ARG A 233 23.86 -1.04 3.52
CA ARG A 233 24.66 -0.25 4.46
C ARG A 233 25.24 -1.11 5.58
N ASN A 234 24.42 -1.99 6.17
CA ASN A 234 24.86 -2.85 7.26
C ASN A 234 25.93 -3.86 6.82
N MET A 235 25.90 -4.29 5.55
CA MET A 235 26.88 -5.23 5.00
C MET A 235 28.18 -4.54 4.55
N THR A 236 28.12 -3.29 4.12
CA THR A 236 29.25 -2.61 3.43
C THR A 236 29.76 -1.35 4.14
N GLY A 237 28.97 -0.81 5.07
CA GLY A 237 29.22 0.52 5.66
C GLY A 237 28.88 1.69 4.73
N GLN A 238 28.29 1.45 3.56
CA GLN A 238 28.02 2.48 2.55
C GLN A 238 26.52 2.73 2.41
N GLY A 239 26.13 4.01 2.48
CA GLY A 239 24.79 4.45 2.12
C GLY A 239 24.59 4.47 0.61
N GLN A 240 23.36 4.77 0.18
CA GLN A 240 23.03 4.93 -1.24
C GLN A 240 21.83 5.84 -1.48
N HIS A 241 21.75 6.41 -2.67
CA HIS A 241 20.57 7.07 -3.19
C HIS A 241 19.71 6.08 -3.98
N ILE A 242 18.43 6.04 -3.66
CA ILE A 242 17.45 5.20 -4.33
C ILE A 242 16.41 6.11 -4.98
N ASP A 243 16.39 6.10 -6.31
CA ASP A 243 15.43 6.87 -7.13
C ASP A 243 14.27 5.97 -7.52
N LEU A 244 13.10 6.17 -6.92
CA LEU A 244 11.90 5.38 -7.14
C LEU A 244 10.87 6.15 -7.98
N SER A 245 10.51 5.58 -9.13
CA SER A 245 9.39 6.05 -9.95
C SER A 245 8.12 5.27 -9.67
N GLN A 246 7.07 5.95 -9.23
CA GLN A 246 5.75 5.33 -9.01
C GLN A 246 5.15 4.76 -10.30
N MET A 247 5.32 5.46 -11.42
CA MET A 247 4.85 4.98 -12.73
C MET A 247 5.55 3.67 -13.11
N VAL A 248 6.88 3.62 -12.93
CA VAL A 248 7.66 2.41 -13.26
C VAL A 248 7.34 1.26 -12.31
N SER A 249 7.10 1.53 -11.03
CA SER A 249 6.73 0.51 -10.03
C SER A 249 5.41 -0.21 -10.36
N SER A 250 4.57 0.40 -11.19
CA SER A 250 3.31 -0.20 -11.65
C SER A 250 3.42 -1.01 -12.94
N VAL A 251 4.50 -0.85 -13.70
CA VAL A 251 4.70 -1.61 -14.94
C VAL A 251 4.68 -3.13 -14.74
N PRO A 252 5.29 -3.70 -13.68
CA PRO A 252 5.19 -5.12 -13.39
C PRO A 252 3.77 -5.65 -13.22
N LEU A 253 2.82 -4.81 -12.79
CA LEU A 253 1.41 -5.18 -12.65
C LEU A 253 0.72 -5.39 -14.01
N ASN A 254 1.31 -4.89 -15.09
CA ASN A 254 0.85 -5.08 -16.47
C ASN A 254 1.52 -6.28 -17.16
N GLY A 255 2.29 -7.10 -16.44
CA GLY A 255 3.10 -8.16 -17.01
C GLY A 255 2.42 -9.03 -18.08
N PRO A 256 1.21 -9.58 -17.81
CA PRO A 256 0.48 -10.36 -18.81
C PRO A 256 0.14 -9.59 -20.08
N ALA A 257 -0.30 -8.33 -19.96
CA ALA A 257 -0.61 -7.49 -21.12
C ALA A 257 0.64 -7.11 -21.92
N LEU A 258 1.75 -6.86 -21.24
CA LEU A 258 3.05 -6.61 -21.84
C LEU A 258 3.53 -7.82 -22.64
N LEU A 259 3.47 -9.02 -22.05
CA LEU A 259 3.87 -10.25 -22.71
C LEU A 259 2.97 -10.55 -23.91
N ASP A 260 1.66 -10.35 -23.80
CA ASP A 260 0.74 -10.58 -24.92
C ASP A 260 1.01 -9.64 -26.09
N PHE A 261 1.37 -8.41 -25.80
CA PHE A 261 1.80 -7.45 -26.82
C PHE A 261 3.15 -7.82 -27.45
N THR A 262 4.16 -8.11 -26.65
CA THR A 262 5.53 -8.32 -27.15
C THR A 262 5.71 -9.67 -27.84
N VAL A 263 5.00 -10.71 -27.42
CA VAL A 263 5.10 -12.07 -27.98
C VAL A 263 4.10 -12.30 -29.11
N ASN A 264 2.87 -11.79 -28.94
CA ASN A 264 1.76 -12.09 -29.85
C ASN A 264 1.31 -10.90 -30.70
N GLY A 265 1.84 -9.69 -30.46
CA GLY A 265 1.42 -8.47 -31.15
C GLY A 265 -0.02 -8.03 -30.84
N ARG A 266 -0.60 -8.50 -29.73
CA ARG A 266 -1.99 -8.24 -29.38
C ARG A 266 -2.14 -7.05 -28.44
N GLY A 267 -3.11 -6.18 -28.74
CA GLY A 267 -3.48 -5.10 -27.83
C GLY A 267 -4.26 -5.58 -26.62
N SER A 268 -4.11 -4.88 -25.50
CA SER A 268 -4.79 -5.23 -24.24
C SER A 268 -6.29 -4.98 -24.26
N ARG A 269 -6.79 -4.13 -25.16
CA ARG A 269 -8.22 -3.88 -25.36
C ARG A 269 -8.75 -4.63 -26.54
N ARG A 270 -10.03 -5.07 -26.41
CA ARG A 270 -10.65 -5.82 -27.46
C ARG A 270 -11.82 -5.10 -28.06
N ALA A 271 -11.82 -5.06 -29.38
CA ALA A 271 -13.01 -4.70 -30.14
C ALA A 271 -14.01 -5.86 -30.15
N GLY A 272 -15.29 -5.55 -30.16
CA GLY A 272 -16.36 -6.52 -30.39
C GLY A 272 -16.69 -7.41 -29.19
N TYR A 273 -16.47 -6.94 -27.98
CA TYR A 273 -16.91 -7.64 -26.78
C TYR A 273 -18.40 -7.44 -26.55
N PRO A 274 -19.13 -8.46 -26.11
CA PRO A 274 -20.53 -8.27 -25.77
C PRO A 274 -20.68 -7.21 -24.66
N PRO A 275 -21.65 -6.30 -24.78
CA PRO A 275 -21.95 -5.32 -23.73
C PRO A 275 -22.20 -6.01 -22.39
N GLY A 276 -21.64 -5.47 -21.31
CA GLY A 276 -21.82 -6.01 -19.97
C GLY A 276 -21.06 -7.29 -19.67
N ASN A 277 -20.24 -7.81 -20.58
CA ASN A 277 -19.40 -8.94 -20.29
C ASN A 277 -18.31 -8.57 -19.28
N ARG A 278 -18.48 -9.04 -18.07
CA ARG A 278 -17.63 -8.74 -16.92
C ARG A 278 -16.43 -9.64 -16.78
N ALA A 279 -16.30 -10.60 -17.66
CA ALA A 279 -15.24 -11.61 -17.62
C ALA A 279 -13.84 -11.06 -17.95
N HIS A 280 -13.74 -9.76 -18.07
CA HIS A 280 -12.46 -9.10 -18.15
C HIS A 280 -12.01 -8.64 -16.84
N TRP A 281 -11.11 -9.39 -16.34
CA TRP A 281 -10.24 -8.88 -15.30
C TRP A 281 -9.23 -7.93 -15.90
N PRO A 282 -8.97 -6.79 -15.30
CA PRO A 282 -7.80 -6.01 -15.59
C PRO A 282 -6.58 -6.91 -15.54
N GLY A 283 -5.79 -6.94 -16.61
CA GLY A 283 -4.61 -7.79 -16.67
C GLY A 283 -4.87 -9.30 -16.77
N THR A 284 -6.12 -9.75 -16.93
CA THR A 284 -6.31 -11.13 -17.31
C THR A 284 -5.77 -11.33 -18.71
N PRO A 285 -4.74 -12.16 -18.84
CA PRO A 285 -4.32 -12.54 -20.16
C PRO A 285 -5.49 -13.26 -20.74
N LEU A 286 -5.77 -12.80 -21.84
CA LEU A 286 -6.71 -13.42 -22.61
C LEU A 286 -6.08 -14.54 -23.21
N VAL A 287 -6.28 -15.53 -22.44
CA VAL A 287 -5.82 -16.74 -22.80
C VAL A 287 -6.17 -16.93 -24.19
N ASN A 288 -5.23 -17.17 -24.85
CA ASN A 288 -5.38 -17.67 -26.04
C ASN A 288 -6.18 -16.97 -26.89
N ASN A 289 -6.09 -16.30 -27.41
CA ASN A 289 -6.81 -15.76 -28.44
C ASN A 289 -7.70 -14.85 -28.11
N TYR A 290 -7.60 -14.72 -27.05
CA TYR A 290 -8.37 -14.51 -26.89
C TYR A 290 -9.19 -13.70 -26.42
N ARG A 291 -9.89 -13.89 -26.19
CA ARG A 291 -10.97 -13.06 -26.37
C ARG A 291 -12.04 -13.27 -25.32
N GLY A 292 -11.86 -14.08 -24.32
CA GLY A 292 -12.79 -14.42 -23.28
C GLY A 292 -12.13 -15.02 -22.06
N PRO A 293 -12.84 -15.15 -20.94
CA PRO A 293 -12.37 -15.96 -19.84
C PRO A 293 -12.14 -17.37 -20.34
N THR A 294 -11.26 -18.07 -19.64
CA THR A 294 -11.01 -19.47 -19.91
C THR A 294 -11.94 -20.37 -19.17
N VAL A 295 -12.67 -19.80 -18.23
CA VAL A 295 -13.58 -20.52 -17.34
C VAL A 295 -14.87 -19.75 -17.14
N ALA A 296 -15.95 -20.46 -16.90
CA ALA A 296 -17.24 -19.92 -16.54
C ALA A 296 -17.94 -20.87 -15.54
N PRO A 297 -18.65 -20.35 -14.53
CA PRO A 297 -18.79 -18.92 -14.23
C PRO A 297 -17.48 -18.30 -13.77
N HIS A 298 -17.31 -17.00 -14.01
CA HIS A 298 -16.22 -16.19 -13.50
C HIS A 298 -16.67 -14.74 -13.48
N ASN A 299 -17.52 -14.38 -12.50
CA ASN A 299 -18.15 -13.08 -12.48
C ASN A 299 -18.57 -12.68 -11.06
N ALA A 300 -19.02 -11.43 -10.90
CA ALA A 300 -19.70 -10.93 -9.72
C ALA A 300 -21.21 -10.93 -10.00
N TYR A 301 -21.97 -11.47 -9.06
CA TYR A 301 -23.41 -11.63 -9.15
C TYR A 301 -24.10 -10.89 -8.03
N ARG A 302 -25.25 -10.29 -8.32
CA ARG A 302 -26.06 -9.63 -7.32
C ARG A 302 -26.61 -10.62 -6.30
N THR A 303 -26.71 -10.16 -5.05
CA THR A 303 -27.31 -10.90 -3.94
C THR A 303 -28.38 -10.03 -3.29
N ARG A 304 -29.18 -10.60 -2.38
CA ARG A 304 -30.14 -9.81 -1.61
C ARG A 304 -29.45 -9.07 -0.45
N PRO A 305 -30.00 -7.95 0.04
CA PRO A 305 -31.26 -7.32 -0.40
C PRO A 305 -31.22 -6.64 -1.76
N GLY A 306 -30.08 -6.53 -2.43
CA GLY A 306 -29.96 -5.92 -3.75
C GLY A 306 -29.58 -4.44 -3.69
N GLU A 307 -29.01 -4.01 -2.59
CA GLU A 307 -28.44 -2.67 -2.42
C GLU A 307 -27.09 -2.52 -3.16
N TYR A 308 -26.50 -1.33 -3.05
CA TYR A 308 -25.29 -0.99 -3.79
C TYR A 308 -24.15 -2.01 -3.62
N ASN A 309 -23.97 -2.55 -2.40
CA ASN A 309 -22.85 -3.44 -2.07
C ASN A 309 -23.22 -4.92 -1.95
N ASP A 310 -24.36 -5.32 -2.47
CA ASP A 310 -24.83 -6.73 -2.36
C ASP A 310 -24.40 -7.54 -3.57
N TRP A 311 -23.14 -7.99 -3.54
CA TRP A 311 -22.51 -8.78 -4.60
C TRP A 311 -21.69 -9.92 -4.02
N CYS A 312 -21.63 -11.02 -4.77
CA CYS A 312 -20.74 -12.14 -4.50
C CYS A 312 -20.02 -12.56 -5.79
N VAL A 313 -18.73 -12.77 -5.71
CA VAL A 313 -17.94 -13.31 -6.83
C VAL A 313 -18.01 -14.84 -6.79
N ILE A 314 -18.28 -15.47 -7.92
CA ILE A 314 -18.28 -16.94 -8.06
C ILE A 314 -17.39 -17.34 -9.24
N VAL A 315 -16.50 -18.31 -8.99
CA VAL A 315 -15.59 -18.85 -10.03
C VAL A 315 -15.57 -20.36 -9.98
N CYS A 316 -15.74 -20.98 -11.14
CA CYS A 316 -15.54 -22.44 -11.30
C CYS A 316 -14.44 -22.68 -12.35
N HIS A 317 -13.32 -23.26 -11.92
CA HIS A 317 -12.19 -23.55 -12.81
C HIS A 317 -12.32 -24.89 -13.55
N SER A 318 -13.15 -25.79 -13.07
CA SER A 318 -13.33 -27.12 -13.67
C SER A 318 -14.81 -27.53 -13.76
N ASP A 319 -15.06 -28.63 -14.45
CA ASP A 319 -16.40 -29.20 -14.55
C ASP A 319 -16.84 -29.77 -13.20
N GLU A 320 -15.94 -30.35 -12.42
CA GLU A 320 -16.25 -30.85 -11.08
C GLU A 320 -16.62 -29.71 -10.11
N GLU A 321 -16.01 -28.53 -10.25
CA GLU A 321 -16.42 -27.34 -9.45
C GLU A 321 -17.81 -26.86 -9.86
N TRP A 322 -18.12 -26.90 -11.15
CA TRP A 322 -19.47 -26.64 -11.65
C TRP A 322 -20.49 -27.61 -11.08
N GLU A 323 -20.22 -28.90 -11.09
CA GLU A 323 -21.10 -29.91 -10.49
C GLU A 323 -21.35 -29.67 -9.00
N ARG A 324 -20.31 -29.19 -8.27
CA ARG A 324 -20.49 -28.79 -6.88
C ARG A 324 -21.40 -27.58 -6.75
N LEU A 325 -21.23 -26.57 -7.60
CA LEU A 325 -22.12 -25.41 -7.63
C LEU A 325 -23.55 -25.80 -7.97
N VAL A 326 -23.78 -26.70 -8.92
CA VAL A 326 -25.12 -27.24 -9.25
C VAL A 326 -25.80 -27.84 -8.04
N ARG A 327 -25.06 -28.57 -7.19
CA ARG A 327 -25.61 -29.07 -5.90
C ARG A 327 -25.97 -27.97 -4.93
N VAL A 328 -25.18 -26.90 -4.85
CA VAL A 328 -25.47 -25.72 -4.00
C VAL A 328 -26.72 -24.98 -4.49
N ILE A 329 -26.88 -24.86 -5.82
CA ILE A 329 -28.06 -24.25 -6.45
C ILE A 329 -29.32 -25.10 -6.19
N GLY A 330 -29.18 -26.38 -5.90
CA GLY A 330 -30.29 -27.29 -5.68
C GLY A 330 -30.74 -28.08 -6.92
N ALA A 331 -29.79 -28.32 -7.84
CA ALA A 331 -30.00 -29.13 -9.06
C ALA A 331 -31.20 -28.67 -9.89
N SER A 332 -31.43 -27.37 -10.00
CA SER A 332 -32.46 -26.79 -10.84
C SER A 332 -32.33 -27.25 -12.31
N SER A 333 -33.42 -27.31 -13.03
CA SER A 333 -33.43 -27.81 -14.41
C SER A 333 -32.45 -27.06 -15.34
N TRP A 334 -32.26 -25.79 -15.12
CA TRP A 334 -31.31 -25.01 -15.92
C TRP A 334 -29.86 -25.34 -15.55
N ALA A 335 -29.51 -25.47 -14.28
CA ALA A 335 -28.16 -25.74 -13.80
C ALA A 335 -27.70 -27.16 -14.18
N ALA A 336 -28.60 -28.12 -14.18
CA ALA A 336 -28.36 -29.50 -14.58
C ALA A 336 -28.37 -29.70 -16.14
N SER A 337 -28.58 -28.66 -16.92
CA SER A 337 -28.63 -28.75 -18.37
C SER A 337 -27.29 -29.19 -18.97
N ALA A 338 -27.34 -30.14 -19.91
CA ALA A 338 -26.15 -30.64 -20.62
C ALA A 338 -25.31 -29.54 -21.28
N LYS A 339 -25.92 -28.41 -21.67
CA LYS A 339 -25.20 -27.28 -22.27
C LYS A 339 -24.22 -26.60 -21.32
N PHE A 340 -24.40 -26.71 -19.97
CA PHE A 340 -23.50 -26.17 -18.96
C PHE A 340 -22.57 -27.23 -18.37
N ALA A 341 -22.65 -28.48 -18.76
CA ALA A 341 -21.88 -29.57 -18.18
C ALA A 341 -20.36 -29.38 -18.33
N THR A 342 -19.93 -28.79 -19.44
CA THR A 342 -18.50 -28.56 -19.71
C THR A 342 -18.12 -27.09 -19.69
N VAL A 343 -16.85 -26.80 -19.39
CA VAL A 343 -16.29 -25.45 -19.48
C VAL A 343 -16.58 -24.80 -20.82
N ALA A 344 -16.37 -25.57 -21.94
CA ALA A 344 -16.62 -25.08 -23.29
C ALA A 344 -18.10 -24.68 -23.49
N GLY A 345 -19.01 -25.52 -23.01
CA GLY A 345 -20.46 -25.27 -23.09
C GLY A 345 -20.85 -24.02 -22.27
N ARG A 346 -20.32 -23.89 -21.06
CA ARG A 346 -20.54 -22.71 -20.21
C ARG A 346 -20.02 -21.43 -20.84
N LEU A 347 -18.84 -21.46 -21.46
CA LEU A 347 -18.28 -20.32 -22.18
C LEU A 347 -19.11 -19.94 -23.40
N GLN A 348 -19.59 -20.94 -24.14
CA GLN A 348 -20.45 -20.70 -25.31
C GLN A 348 -21.79 -20.07 -24.93
N HIS A 349 -22.33 -20.43 -23.77
CA HIS A 349 -23.61 -19.94 -23.25
C HIS A 349 -23.45 -19.00 -22.02
N GLN A 350 -22.34 -18.27 -21.94
CA GLN A 350 -21.96 -17.52 -20.76
C GLN A 350 -23.02 -16.50 -20.34
N HIS A 351 -23.62 -15.79 -21.28
CA HIS A 351 -24.63 -14.77 -20.97
C HIS A 351 -25.84 -15.39 -20.28
N GLU A 352 -26.39 -16.45 -20.83
CA GLU A 352 -27.52 -17.18 -20.23
C GLU A 352 -27.14 -17.82 -18.88
N LEU A 353 -25.90 -18.30 -18.76
CA LEU A 353 -25.38 -18.83 -17.51
C LEU A 353 -25.35 -17.75 -16.43
N ASP A 354 -24.80 -16.56 -16.76
CA ASP A 354 -24.70 -15.44 -15.85
C ASP A 354 -26.08 -14.94 -15.40
N GLU A 355 -27.06 -14.83 -16.31
CA GLU A 355 -28.44 -14.47 -15.99
C GLU A 355 -29.09 -15.46 -15.03
N ASN A 356 -28.93 -16.76 -15.27
CA ASN A 356 -29.49 -17.79 -14.41
C ASN A 356 -28.83 -17.81 -13.01
N ILE A 357 -27.50 -17.62 -12.94
CA ILE A 357 -26.80 -17.55 -11.67
C ILE A 357 -27.25 -16.30 -10.91
N GLU A 358 -27.37 -15.16 -11.57
CA GLU A 358 -27.83 -13.91 -10.92
C GLU A 358 -29.27 -14.05 -10.42
N ALA A 359 -30.16 -14.64 -11.19
CA ALA A 359 -31.53 -14.91 -10.74
C ALA A 359 -31.57 -15.80 -9.49
N TRP A 360 -30.68 -16.79 -9.38
CA TRP A 360 -30.56 -17.60 -8.17
C TRP A 360 -29.88 -16.86 -7.03
N SER A 361 -28.75 -16.17 -7.27
CA SER A 361 -27.96 -15.52 -6.22
C SER A 361 -28.72 -14.38 -5.52
N THR A 362 -29.64 -13.71 -6.23
CA THR A 362 -30.53 -12.69 -5.63
C THR A 362 -31.50 -13.24 -4.59
N THR A 363 -31.65 -14.56 -4.49
CA THR A 363 -32.46 -15.20 -3.42
C THR A 363 -31.69 -15.34 -2.10
N LEU A 364 -30.37 -15.13 -2.10
CA LEU A 364 -29.46 -15.34 -0.97
C LEU A 364 -28.73 -14.07 -0.59
N GLY A 365 -28.37 -13.94 0.68
CA GLY A 365 -27.41 -12.91 1.12
C GLY A 365 -25.98 -13.27 0.72
N LYS A 366 -25.11 -12.25 0.52
CA LYS A 366 -23.72 -12.45 0.04
C LYS A 366 -22.89 -13.37 0.94
N TYR A 367 -23.04 -13.29 2.24
CA TYR A 367 -22.34 -14.16 3.20
C TYR A 367 -22.90 -15.58 3.20
N GLU A 368 -24.23 -15.72 3.21
CA GLU A 368 -24.90 -17.02 3.12
C GLU A 368 -24.49 -17.79 1.86
N LEU A 369 -24.47 -17.08 0.71
CA LEU A 369 -24.05 -17.66 -0.57
C LEU A 369 -22.58 -18.08 -0.51
N THR A 370 -21.72 -17.23 0.04
CA THR A 370 -20.29 -17.52 0.22
C THR A 370 -20.10 -18.79 1.05
N GLU A 371 -20.73 -18.89 2.22
CA GLU A 371 -20.60 -20.05 3.11
C GLU A 371 -21.06 -21.35 2.45
N ARG A 372 -22.20 -21.33 1.76
CA ARG A 372 -22.72 -22.50 1.04
C ARG A 372 -21.76 -22.96 -0.06
N CYS A 373 -21.22 -22.01 -0.84
CA CYS A 373 -20.27 -22.33 -1.91
C CYS A 373 -18.95 -22.85 -1.36
N GLN A 374 -18.38 -22.17 -0.36
CA GLN A 374 -17.11 -22.56 0.27
C GLN A 374 -17.21 -23.95 0.93
N ALA A 375 -18.31 -24.23 1.62
CA ALA A 375 -18.57 -25.55 2.21
C ALA A 375 -18.63 -26.68 1.16
N ALA A 376 -19.06 -26.35 -0.05
CA ALA A 376 -19.08 -27.28 -1.20
C ALA A 376 -17.76 -27.31 -1.97
N GLY A 377 -16.74 -26.53 -1.60
CA GLY A 377 -15.49 -26.41 -2.33
C GLY A 377 -15.61 -25.64 -3.65
N VAL A 378 -16.52 -24.66 -3.70
CA VAL A 378 -16.67 -23.72 -4.82
C VAL A 378 -16.13 -22.36 -4.39
N ARG A 379 -15.31 -21.74 -5.24
CA ARG A 379 -14.74 -20.42 -4.96
C ARG A 379 -15.81 -19.34 -5.09
N ALA A 380 -16.22 -18.82 -3.96
CA ALA A 380 -17.12 -17.68 -3.88
C ALA A 380 -16.73 -16.79 -2.68
N LEU A 381 -16.75 -15.49 -2.88
CA LEU A 381 -16.45 -14.51 -1.83
C LEU A 381 -17.36 -13.28 -1.96
N PRO A 382 -17.75 -12.66 -0.84
CA PRO A 382 -18.56 -11.46 -0.86
C PRO A 382 -17.74 -10.27 -1.37
N VAL A 383 -18.37 -9.36 -2.09
CA VAL A 383 -17.79 -8.03 -2.32
C VAL A 383 -18.02 -7.21 -1.06
N GLN A 384 -16.93 -6.79 -0.42
CA GLN A 384 -17.00 -6.14 0.88
C GLN A 384 -16.83 -4.63 0.79
N SER A 385 -17.68 -3.89 1.49
CA SER A 385 -17.51 -2.46 1.78
C SER A 385 -16.46 -2.22 2.85
N ALA A 386 -16.18 -0.95 3.18
CA ALA A 386 -15.35 -0.61 4.31
C ALA A 386 -15.98 -1.08 5.64
N GLU A 387 -17.30 -0.91 5.80
CA GLU A 387 -18.05 -1.37 6.97
C GLU A 387 -17.97 -2.88 7.13
N ASP A 388 -18.22 -3.64 6.05
CA ASP A 388 -18.10 -5.10 6.07
C ASP A 388 -16.73 -5.55 6.62
N ARG A 389 -15.63 -4.95 6.10
CA ARG A 389 -14.28 -5.32 6.49
C ARG A 389 -13.96 -4.95 7.93
N VAL A 390 -14.36 -3.75 8.35
CA VAL A 390 -13.97 -3.20 9.65
C VAL A 390 -14.82 -3.79 10.77
N GLU A 391 -16.13 -3.97 10.54
CA GLU A 391 -17.07 -4.35 11.59
C GLU A 391 -17.48 -5.83 11.55
N HIS A 392 -17.49 -6.46 10.38
CA HIS A 392 -18.16 -7.75 10.20
C HIS A 392 -17.25 -8.89 9.77
N ASP A 393 -16.08 -8.63 9.18
CA ASP A 393 -15.20 -9.70 8.70
C ASP A 393 -14.47 -10.43 9.83
N PRO A 394 -14.78 -11.73 10.07
CA PRO A 394 -14.17 -12.50 11.15
C PRO A 394 -12.68 -12.79 10.92
N GLN A 395 -12.24 -12.87 9.66
CA GLN A 395 -10.85 -13.14 9.32
C GLN A 395 -9.98 -11.90 9.56
N LEU A 396 -10.45 -10.72 9.17
CA LEU A 396 -9.72 -9.47 9.43
C LEU A 396 -9.66 -9.17 10.93
N ARG A 397 -10.72 -9.49 11.68
CA ARG A 397 -10.73 -9.40 13.15
C ARG A 397 -9.71 -10.36 13.76
N HIS A 398 -9.70 -11.63 13.36
CA HIS A 398 -8.71 -12.63 13.83
C HIS A 398 -7.28 -12.21 13.48
N ARG A 399 -7.07 -11.57 12.33
CA ARG A 399 -5.77 -11.06 11.91
C ARG A 399 -5.39 -9.75 12.60
N GLU A 400 -6.29 -9.16 13.39
CA GLU A 400 -6.09 -7.84 14.03
C GLU A 400 -5.72 -6.77 13.02
N MET A 401 -6.41 -6.80 11.85
CA MET A 401 -6.10 -5.88 10.77
C MET A 401 -6.44 -4.43 11.12
N TYR A 402 -7.39 -4.23 12.01
CA TYR A 402 -7.80 -2.92 12.50
C TYR A 402 -7.61 -2.85 14.01
N LEU A 403 -6.81 -1.88 14.45
CA LEU A 403 -6.55 -1.61 15.86
C LEU A 403 -7.31 -0.36 16.31
N GLU A 404 -7.89 -0.41 17.51
CA GLU A 404 -8.46 0.77 18.12
C GLU A 404 -7.37 1.59 18.81
N ILE A 405 -7.25 2.85 18.41
CA ILE A 405 -6.27 3.80 18.97
C ILE A 405 -7.00 5.07 19.40
N GLU A 406 -6.62 5.60 20.56
CA GLU A 406 -7.12 6.88 21.03
C GLU A 406 -6.27 8.03 20.45
N HIS A 407 -6.94 8.97 19.77
CA HIS A 407 -6.30 10.16 19.23
C HIS A 407 -6.83 11.42 19.94
N PRO A 408 -5.97 12.37 20.30
CA PRO A 408 -6.38 13.54 21.12
C PRO A 408 -7.50 14.38 20.53
N VAL A 409 -7.71 14.34 19.21
CA VAL A 409 -8.72 15.13 18.51
C VAL A 409 -9.85 14.27 17.97
N LEU A 410 -9.53 13.07 17.42
CA LEU A 410 -10.53 12.18 16.83
C LEU A 410 -11.22 11.29 17.87
N GLY A 411 -10.66 11.16 19.07
CA GLY A 411 -11.09 10.13 20.03
C GLY A 411 -10.72 8.72 19.59
N GLN A 412 -11.48 7.74 20.03
CA GLN A 412 -11.30 6.34 19.64
C GLN A 412 -11.59 6.16 18.15
N HIS A 413 -10.64 5.61 17.42
CA HIS A 413 -10.82 5.30 16.01
C HIS A 413 -9.96 4.09 15.60
N LYS A 414 -10.31 3.47 14.48
CA LYS A 414 -9.61 2.31 13.97
C LYS A 414 -8.53 2.71 12.96
N VAL A 415 -7.34 2.15 13.11
CA VAL A 415 -6.23 2.28 12.18
C VAL A 415 -5.85 0.95 11.57
N GLN A 416 -5.27 0.95 10.39
CA GLN A 416 -4.80 -0.26 9.74
C GLN A 416 -3.54 -0.78 10.43
N ASN A 417 -3.49 -2.08 10.69
CA ASN A 417 -2.30 -2.78 11.21
C ASN A 417 -1.51 -3.41 10.06
N ALA A 418 -0.35 -3.98 10.37
CA ALA A 418 0.45 -4.70 9.39
C ALA A 418 -0.28 -5.96 8.89
N PRO A 419 -0.36 -6.17 7.55
CA PRO A 419 -1.05 -7.33 6.99
C PRO A 419 -0.30 -8.64 7.17
N PHE A 420 0.92 -8.59 7.68
CA PHE A 420 1.78 -9.74 7.96
C PHE A 420 2.05 -9.88 9.47
N LYS A 421 2.32 -11.09 9.90
CA LYS A 421 2.70 -11.41 11.29
C LYS A 421 4.13 -11.95 11.31
N LEU A 422 5.03 -11.25 11.99
CA LEU A 422 6.41 -11.70 12.22
C LEU A 422 6.47 -12.36 13.60
N SER A 423 6.96 -13.60 13.65
CA SER A 423 6.93 -14.40 14.89
C SER A 423 7.88 -13.90 15.97
N ALA A 424 9.01 -13.31 15.58
CA ALA A 424 10.04 -12.84 16.52
C ALA A 424 10.00 -11.32 16.77
N THR A 425 9.66 -10.52 15.74
CA THR A 425 9.70 -9.06 15.75
C THR A 425 8.39 -8.48 15.23
N PRO A 426 7.28 -8.54 15.98
CA PRO A 426 5.97 -8.11 15.51
C PRO A 426 5.99 -6.68 14.94
N ALA A 427 5.31 -6.49 13.82
CA ALA A 427 5.04 -5.18 13.26
C ALA A 427 3.70 -4.68 13.82
N GLU A 428 3.70 -3.53 14.50
CA GLU A 428 2.53 -3.04 15.21
C GLU A 428 2.37 -1.52 15.11
N ASN A 429 1.15 -1.07 14.89
CA ASN A 429 0.78 0.32 15.01
C ASN A 429 0.20 0.56 16.40
N HIS A 430 0.94 1.27 17.27
CA HIS A 430 0.64 1.42 18.70
C HIS A 430 0.50 2.89 19.15
N LEU A 431 0.92 3.84 18.33
CA LEU A 431 0.78 5.27 18.60
C LEU A 431 -0.13 5.91 17.56
N PRO A 432 -1.02 6.83 17.98
CA PRO A 432 -1.80 7.59 17.02
C PRO A 432 -0.89 8.44 16.10
N SER A 433 -1.45 8.89 15.01
CA SER A 433 -0.78 9.91 14.19
C SER A 433 -0.60 11.19 14.99
N PRO A 434 0.51 11.93 14.81
CA PRO A 434 0.80 13.09 15.62
C PRO A 434 -0.09 14.29 15.26
N LEU A 435 -0.37 15.14 16.24
CA LEU A 435 -0.79 16.50 15.96
C LEU A 435 0.37 17.27 15.30
N ILE A 436 0.02 18.31 14.53
CA ILE A 436 1.06 19.06 13.80
C ILE A 436 2.04 19.71 14.77
N GLY A 437 3.33 19.42 14.61
CA GLY A 437 4.40 19.95 15.48
C GLY A 437 4.37 19.43 16.92
N GLN A 438 3.58 18.40 17.23
CA GLN A 438 3.40 17.89 18.59
C GLN A 438 4.71 17.57 19.30
N HIS A 439 5.71 17.10 18.57
CA HIS A 439 6.98 16.63 19.13
C HIS A 439 8.13 17.62 18.91
N THR A 440 7.82 18.87 18.53
CA THR A 440 8.85 19.87 18.23
C THR A 440 9.78 20.10 19.41
N ARG A 441 9.26 20.25 20.64
CA ARG A 441 10.07 20.42 21.84
C ARG A 441 10.92 19.20 22.15
N GLU A 442 10.32 18.01 22.13
CA GLU A 442 11.01 16.75 22.38
C GLU A 442 12.20 16.55 21.44
N ILE A 443 12.02 16.88 20.15
CA ILE A 443 13.05 16.72 19.14
C ILE A 443 14.13 17.82 19.27
N VAL A 444 13.71 19.07 19.44
CA VAL A 444 14.64 20.21 19.44
C VAL A 444 15.45 20.27 20.73
N GLU A 445 14.82 20.18 21.89
CA GLU A 445 15.51 20.19 23.18
C GLU A 445 16.09 18.80 23.49
N GLY A 446 15.25 17.75 23.45
CA GLY A 446 15.63 16.42 23.95
C GLY A 446 16.60 15.69 23.03
N LEU A 447 16.40 15.74 21.71
CA LEU A 447 17.26 15.01 20.76
C LEU A 447 18.41 15.86 20.24
N LEU A 448 18.15 17.11 19.86
CA LEU A 448 19.13 18.00 19.23
C LEU A 448 19.91 18.85 20.25
N GLY A 449 19.48 18.92 21.51
CA GLY A 449 20.16 19.60 22.60
C GLY A 449 20.14 21.12 22.53
N TYR A 450 19.12 21.72 21.89
CA TYR A 450 18.88 23.16 21.95
C TYR A 450 18.30 23.55 23.31
N SER A 451 18.58 24.76 23.75
CA SER A 451 17.98 25.31 24.96
C SER A 451 16.51 25.66 24.73
N HIS A 452 15.77 25.81 25.84
CA HIS A 452 14.39 26.28 25.78
C HIS A 452 14.30 27.72 25.22
N GLU A 453 15.28 28.57 25.51
CA GLU A 453 15.37 29.92 24.96
C GLU A 453 15.51 29.91 23.43
N GLU A 454 16.34 29.00 22.88
CA GLU A 454 16.51 28.83 21.44
C GLU A 454 15.24 28.26 20.76
N LEU A 455 14.52 27.35 21.43
CA LEU A 455 13.22 26.86 20.97
C LEU A 455 12.21 28.02 20.90
N CYS A 456 12.06 28.81 21.97
CA CYS A 456 11.16 29.95 22.01
C CYS A 456 11.52 31.02 20.96
N ALA A 457 12.80 31.32 20.79
CA ALA A 457 13.29 32.22 19.74
C ALA A 457 12.94 31.67 18.33
N GLY A 458 13.02 30.36 18.11
CA GLY A 458 12.66 29.71 16.83
C GLY A 458 11.15 29.78 16.51
N PHE A 459 10.29 29.79 17.51
CA PHE A 459 8.87 30.07 17.31
C PHE A 459 8.62 31.56 17.01
N ALA A 460 9.38 32.45 17.62
CA ALA A 460 9.24 33.88 17.41
C ALA A 460 9.74 34.34 16.04
N ASP A 461 10.84 33.77 15.54
CA ASP A 461 11.45 34.13 14.26
C ASP A 461 10.84 33.37 13.05
N GLY A 462 9.97 32.37 13.29
CA GLY A 462 9.31 31.58 12.25
C GLY A 462 10.14 30.40 11.75
N THR A 463 11.15 29.98 12.50
CA THR A 463 11.86 28.69 12.25
C THR A 463 10.94 27.52 12.53
N PHE A 464 10.13 27.60 13.59
CA PHE A 464 9.07 26.65 13.93
C PHE A 464 7.70 27.28 13.70
N TRP A 465 6.71 26.46 13.36
CA TRP A 465 5.34 26.94 13.18
C TRP A 465 4.57 26.84 14.50
N PRO A 466 3.67 27.79 14.80
CA PRO A 466 3.23 28.92 13.99
C PRO A 466 3.87 30.23 14.44
N ALA A 467 4.55 30.89 13.51
CA ALA A 467 5.11 32.21 13.81
C ALA A 467 4.03 33.30 13.99
N LYS A 468 2.90 33.23 13.29
CA LYS A 468 1.94 34.38 13.22
C LYS A 468 0.45 34.00 13.14
N ARG A 469 0.07 32.71 13.15
CA ARG A 469 -1.34 32.26 13.03
C ARG A 469 -1.81 31.59 14.32
N ALA A 470 -3.13 31.32 14.42
CA ALA A 470 -3.74 30.66 15.57
C ALA A 470 -2.96 29.42 16.00
N ARG A 471 -2.49 29.41 17.23
CA ARG A 471 -1.80 28.28 17.85
C ARG A 471 -2.82 27.30 18.37
N PHE A 472 -2.55 26.03 18.23
CA PHE A 472 -3.31 25.03 18.97
C PHE A 472 -2.90 25.08 20.46
N PRO A 473 -3.81 24.82 21.41
CA PRO A 473 -3.51 24.95 22.86
C PRO A 473 -2.28 24.16 23.31
N TYR A 474 -2.07 22.94 22.79
CA TYR A 474 -0.90 22.12 23.15
C TYR A 474 0.44 22.75 22.74
N MET A 475 0.47 23.67 21.78
CA MET A 475 1.69 24.38 21.38
C MET A 475 2.09 25.46 22.39
N GLU A 476 1.11 26.03 23.10
CA GLU A 476 1.40 26.98 24.17
C GLU A 476 2.02 26.29 25.40
N GLU A 477 1.64 25.05 25.65
CA GLU A 477 2.24 24.22 26.70
C GLU A 477 3.71 23.88 26.40
N MET A 478 4.08 23.72 25.14
CA MET A 478 5.47 23.50 24.75
C MET A 478 6.39 24.70 25.04
N LEU A 479 5.82 25.93 25.12
CA LEU A 479 6.56 27.16 25.37
C LEU A 479 6.61 27.53 26.85
N ARG A 480 6.01 26.77 27.75
CA ARG A 480 6.10 26.90 29.22
C ARG A 480 7.20 25.97 29.76
#